data_60cd6ab6b2fb0fe8c527eb4f5f3be805
#
_entry.id   60cd6ab6b2fb0fe8c527eb4f5f3be805
#
_cell.length_a   1.000
_cell.length_b   1.000
_cell.length_c   1.000
_cell.angle_alpha   90.00
_cell.angle_beta   90.00
_cell.angle_gamma   90.00
#
_symmetry.space_group_name_H-M   'P 1'
#
loop_
_entity.id
_entity.type
_entity.pdbx_description
1 polymer ?
#
loop_
_entity_poly.entity_id
_entity_poly.type
_entity_poly.pdbx_seq_one_letter_code
_entity_poly.pdbx_strand_id
1 'polypeptide(L)'
;MSRLLILGAGIAGHTAAMHARRALPSHHEVVVVSPNSQWNWIPSNIWVGTGYMPPEQVTFPLAPVYKKLGIPFHQARAVSLHPEGSADTPHPYVSIEYTGPDRQGQVADLPYDFLINATGPRLNFGATKGLGPEANSLSVCTYGHATHTAAALARAVERMKHGDAQTFLVGTGHGNCTCQGAAFEYLFNLEYELRRRGVREKARLVWISNEAELGDFGMGGMFISRGGYVTHSRVFTESLFTERGVEWITQAHVQEVTPTEVHYETLDGDEATISHDFAMLLPPFSGVGLRAAARDGTDITSTLFAPSQFMFVDADYRKKPYEEWTPDDWPATYRSPAYPNVFAVGIAFAPPHPISKPMTSPKGTPIAPTPPRTGMPSGVMARIVALNIVDMMTGKANAPTRTASMAHMGAACIASAGADLRHGTAVSMTVFPIVPDFKTYPDTGRSLLYTSGEIGLAGHWIKHALHYAFMYKAKANPLWMAIPE
;
A
#
# COMPACT_ATOMS: atom_id res chain seq x y z
N MET A 1 35.00 -2.72 0.61
CA MET A 1 33.86 -3.46 0.08
C MET A 1 32.74 -3.32 1.12
N SER A 2 31.55 -2.88 0.74
CA SER A 2 30.42 -2.74 1.67
C SER A 2 29.19 -3.40 1.08
N ARG A 3 28.27 -3.87 1.95
CA ARG A 3 27.05 -4.57 1.58
C ARG A 3 25.81 -3.78 1.97
N LEU A 4 24.92 -3.53 1.00
CA LEU A 4 23.56 -3.08 1.21
C LEU A 4 22.61 -4.29 1.19
N LEU A 5 21.93 -4.55 2.31
CA LEU A 5 20.91 -5.57 2.42
C LEU A 5 19.52 -4.93 2.35
N ILE A 6 18.64 -5.49 1.51
CA ILE A 6 17.26 -4.99 1.30
C ILE A 6 16.30 -6.10 1.66
N LEU A 7 15.43 -5.85 2.63
CA LEU A 7 14.38 -6.77 3.06
C LEU A 7 13.07 -6.42 2.37
N GLY A 8 12.57 -7.33 1.55
CA GLY A 8 11.38 -7.15 0.72
C GLY A 8 11.73 -6.81 -0.73
N ALA A 9 10.97 -7.39 -1.66
CA ALA A 9 11.08 -7.19 -3.11
C ALA A 9 9.77 -6.66 -3.73
N GLY A 10 8.95 -5.96 -2.95
CA GLY A 10 7.80 -5.21 -3.45
C GLY A 10 8.23 -3.94 -4.19
N ILE A 11 7.30 -3.02 -4.45
CA ILE A 11 7.57 -1.78 -5.20
C ILE A 11 8.78 -1.04 -4.60
N ALA A 12 8.79 -0.78 -3.30
CA ALA A 12 9.86 -0.02 -2.67
C ALA A 12 11.22 -0.77 -2.70
N GLY A 13 11.27 -2.03 -2.21
CA GLY A 13 12.52 -2.76 -2.12
C GLY A 13 13.13 -3.07 -3.47
N HIS A 14 12.32 -3.41 -4.46
CA HIS A 14 12.77 -3.65 -5.83
C HIS A 14 13.31 -2.37 -6.49
N THR A 15 12.62 -1.24 -6.33
CA THR A 15 13.11 0.08 -6.79
C THR A 15 14.45 0.43 -6.13
N ALA A 16 14.56 0.27 -4.80
CA ALA A 16 15.82 0.53 -4.10
C ALA A 16 16.96 -0.34 -4.63
N ALA A 17 16.71 -1.63 -4.83
CA ALA A 17 17.72 -2.58 -5.33
C ALA A 17 18.24 -2.19 -6.73
N MET A 18 17.32 -1.85 -7.64
CA MET A 18 17.65 -1.45 -9.00
C MET A 18 18.51 -0.17 -9.03
N HIS A 19 18.08 0.87 -8.30
CA HIS A 19 18.78 2.15 -8.25
C HIS A 19 20.14 2.03 -7.53
N ALA A 20 20.20 1.33 -6.40
CA ALA A 20 21.44 1.10 -5.68
C ALA A 20 22.45 0.34 -6.54
N ARG A 21 22.05 -0.80 -7.14
CA ARG A 21 22.97 -1.60 -7.97
C ARG A 21 23.52 -0.82 -9.16
N ARG A 22 22.68 0.00 -9.78
CA ARG A 22 23.13 0.82 -10.91
C ARG A 22 24.12 1.90 -10.52
N ALA A 23 23.96 2.50 -9.35
CA ALA A 23 24.78 3.64 -8.91
C ALA A 23 26.06 3.21 -8.16
N LEU A 24 26.07 2.00 -7.58
CA LEU A 24 27.23 1.49 -6.83
C LEU A 24 28.31 0.92 -7.78
N PRO A 25 29.59 1.16 -7.50
CA PRO A 25 30.69 0.41 -8.09
C PRO A 25 30.54 -1.10 -7.86
N SER A 26 31.10 -1.91 -8.78
CA SER A 26 30.93 -3.37 -8.78
C SER A 26 31.52 -4.08 -7.55
N HIS A 27 32.46 -3.47 -6.86
CA HIS A 27 33.06 -4.04 -5.64
C HIS A 27 32.16 -3.91 -4.40
N HIS A 28 31.08 -3.11 -4.45
CA HIS A 28 30.03 -3.09 -3.43
C HIS A 28 28.92 -4.07 -3.78
N GLU A 29 28.31 -4.64 -2.78
CA GLU A 29 27.26 -5.64 -2.94
C GLU A 29 25.87 -5.08 -2.59
N VAL A 30 24.86 -5.44 -3.38
CA VAL A 30 23.44 -5.23 -3.09
C VAL A 30 22.79 -6.60 -3.01
N VAL A 31 22.19 -6.93 -1.88
CA VAL A 31 21.55 -8.24 -1.62
C VAL A 31 20.08 -8.02 -1.34
N VAL A 32 19.21 -8.86 -1.91
CA VAL A 32 17.75 -8.79 -1.69
C VAL A 32 17.24 -10.08 -1.05
N VAL A 33 16.42 -9.90 -0.01
CA VAL A 33 15.70 -10.97 0.68
C VAL A 33 14.19 -10.76 0.51
N SER A 34 13.47 -11.75 0.02
CA SER A 34 12.00 -11.71 -0.06
C SER A 34 11.42 -13.11 0.05
N PRO A 35 10.32 -13.32 0.80
CA PRO A 35 9.67 -14.63 0.88
C PRO A 35 9.01 -15.05 -0.44
N ASN A 36 8.70 -14.09 -1.31
CA ASN A 36 8.03 -14.33 -2.58
C ASN A 36 9.04 -14.53 -3.72
N SER A 37 8.79 -15.51 -4.59
CA SER A 37 9.55 -15.73 -5.83
C SER A 37 9.10 -14.82 -6.97
N GLN A 38 7.90 -14.25 -6.88
CA GLN A 38 7.27 -13.41 -7.89
C GLN A 38 7.20 -11.95 -7.44
N TRP A 39 7.47 -11.03 -8.36
CA TRP A 39 7.07 -9.64 -8.23
C TRP A 39 5.62 -9.47 -8.68
N ASN A 40 4.86 -8.61 -8.00
CA ASN A 40 3.46 -8.35 -8.33
C ASN A 40 3.22 -6.83 -8.48
N TRP A 41 2.67 -6.42 -9.62
CA TRP A 41 2.17 -5.06 -9.83
C TRP A 41 0.77 -4.93 -9.23
N ILE A 42 0.73 -4.67 -7.93
CA ILE A 42 -0.50 -4.61 -7.11
C ILE A 42 -1.58 -3.69 -7.67
N PRO A 43 -1.28 -2.48 -8.23
CA PRO A 43 -2.32 -1.60 -8.77
C PRO A 43 -3.20 -2.21 -9.85
N SER A 44 -2.73 -3.23 -10.57
CA SER A 44 -3.51 -3.93 -11.60
C SER A 44 -4.15 -5.24 -11.12
N ASN A 45 -3.98 -5.62 -9.85
CA ASN A 45 -4.74 -6.73 -9.26
C ASN A 45 -6.26 -6.47 -9.32
N ILE A 46 -6.68 -5.20 -9.36
CA ILE A 46 -8.08 -4.81 -9.58
C ILE A 46 -8.63 -5.42 -10.87
N TRP A 47 -7.87 -5.34 -11.96
CA TRP A 47 -8.24 -5.92 -13.25
C TRP A 47 -8.20 -7.44 -13.25
N VAL A 48 -7.29 -8.04 -12.47
CA VAL A 48 -7.30 -9.50 -12.24
C VAL A 48 -8.55 -9.89 -11.46
N GLY A 49 -8.91 -9.15 -10.40
CA GLY A 49 -10.07 -9.40 -9.55
C GLY A 49 -11.42 -9.27 -10.24
N THR A 50 -11.49 -8.56 -11.36
CA THR A 50 -12.69 -8.48 -12.21
C THR A 50 -12.67 -9.47 -13.37
N GLY A 51 -11.57 -10.21 -13.54
CA GLY A 51 -11.39 -11.17 -14.64
C GLY A 51 -11.05 -10.53 -15.99
N TYR A 52 -10.71 -9.24 -16.01
CA TYR A 52 -10.30 -8.55 -17.23
C TYR A 52 -8.87 -8.91 -17.65
N MET A 53 -7.96 -9.07 -16.69
CA MET A 53 -6.54 -9.33 -16.93
C MET A 53 -6.10 -10.64 -16.27
N PRO A 54 -5.34 -11.51 -16.95
CA PRO A 54 -4.79 -12.70 -16.32
C PRO A 54 -3.63 -12.35 -15.37
N PRO A 55 -3.41 -13.15 -14.29
CA PRO A 55 -2.39 -12.85 -13.27
C PRO A 55 -0.96 -12.78 -13.80
N GLU A 56 -0.65 -13.46 -14.91
CA GLU A 56 0.66 -13.45 -15.57
C GLU A 56 1.04 -12.07 -16.12
N GLN A 57 0.07 -11.21 -16.39
CA GLN A 57 0.33 -9.84 -16.85
C GLN A 57 0.70 -8.89 -15.72
N VAL A 58 0.39 -9.24 -14.48
CA VAL A 58 0.71 -8.41 -13.29
C VAL A 58 1.86 -8.99 -12.47
N THR A 59 2.45 -10.12 -12.88
CA THR A 59 3.54 -10.79 -12.17
C THR A 59 4.71 -11.14 -13.09
N PHE A 60 5.88 -11.34 -12.49
CA PHE A 60 7.04 -11.97 -13.13
C PHE A 60 7.99 -12.54 -12.07
N PRO A 61 8.82 -13.56 -12.40
CA PRO A 61 9.78 -14.14 -11.47
C PRO A 61 10.92 -13.17 -11.16
N LEU A 62 11.26 -13.01 -9.86
CA LEU A 62 12.29 -12.10 -9.37
C LEU A 62 13.71 -12.59 -9.70
N ALA A 63 13.98 -13.88 -9.55
CA ALA A 63 15.34 -14.42 -9.68
C ALA A 63 16.02 -14.11 -11.03
N PRO A 64 15.35 -14.24 -12.21
CA PRO A 64 15.96 -13.87 -13.48
C PRO A 64 16.31 -12.40 -13.60
N VAL A 65 15.49 -11.49 -13.03
CA VAL A 65 15.74 -10.04 -13.05
C VAL A 65 16.96 -9.71 -12.17
N TYR A 66 17.02 -10.25 -10.97
CA TYR A 66 18.16 -10.03 -10.07
C TYR A 66 19.45 -10.66 -10.60
N LYS A 67 19.38 -11.84 -11.24
CA LYS A 67 20.53 -12.44 -11.93
C LYS A 67 21.07 -11.51 -13.04
N LYS A 68 20.19 -10.94 -13.87
CA LYS A 68 20.54 -9.97 -14.92
C LYS A 68 21.22 -8.72 -14.35
N LEU A 69 20.82 -8.28 -13.17
CA LEU A 69 21.37 -7.10 -12.49
C LEU A 69 22.63 -7.40 -11.66
N GLY A 70 23.01 -8.67 -11.51
CA GLY A 70 24.12 -9.07 -10.62
C GLY A 70 23.79 -8.84 -9.14
N ILE A 71 22.53 -9.02 -8.74
CA ILE A 71 22.04 -8.89 -7.37
C ILE A 71 21.81 -10.29 -6.79
N PRO A 72 22.53 -10.73 -5.74
CA PRO A 72 22.18 -11.92 -4.98
C PRO A 72 20.76 -11.81 -4.41
N PHE A 73 19.96 -12.86 -4.66
CA PHE A 73 18.58 -12.94 -4.23
C PHE A 73 18.37 -14.17 -3.36
N HIS A 74 17.85 -13.95 -2.14
CA HIS A 74 17.46 -14.99 -1.22
C HIS A 74 15.93 -15.04 -1.13
N GLN A 75 15.34 -16.14 -1.61
CA GLN A 75 13.91 -16.39 -1.41
C GLN A 75 13.72 -16.85 0.03
N ALA A 76 13.58 -15.88 0.94
CA ALA A 76 13.53 -16.08 2.38
C ALA A 76 12.74 -14.96 3.05
N ARG A 77 12.23 -15.22 4.24
CA ARG A 77 11.68 -14.19 5.13
C ARG A 77 12.75 -13.72 6.11
N ALA A 78 12.80 -12.43 6.40
CA ALA A 78 13.58 -11.90 7.51
C ALA A 78 12.86 -12.24 8.82
N VAL A 79 13.61 -12.72 9.82
CA VAL A 79 13.10 -13.16 11.11
C VAL A 79 13.49 -12.18 12.21
N SER A 80 14.78 -11.84 12.30
CA SER A 80 15.29 -10.91 13.30
C SER A 80 16.43 -10.04 12.80
N LEU A 81 16.48 -8.80 13.32
CA LEU A 81 17.56 -7.84 13.12
C LEU A 81 18.52 -7.91 14.30
N HIS A 82 19.81 -7.90 14.00
CA HIS A 82 20.89 -7.81 14.96
C HIS A 82 21.79 -6.62 14.60
N PRO A 83 21.32 -5.38 14.88
CA PRO A 83 22.00 -4.17 14.39
C PRO A 83 23.34 -3.91 15.06
N GLU A 84 23.63 -4.57 16.17
CA GLU A 84 24.90 -4.52 16.89
C GLU A 84 25.74 -5.79 16.70
N GLY A 85 25.22 -6.75 15.92
CA GLY A 85 25.76 -8.11 15.87
C GLY A 85 25.40 -8.93 17.11
N SER A 86 26.19 -9.94 17.42
CA SER A 86 26.09 -10.78 18.63
C SER A 86 27.49 -10.98 19.25
N ALA A 87 27.56 -11.72 20.33
CA ALA A 87 28.83 -12.08 20.96
C ALA A 87 29.73 -12.85 19.98
N ASP A 88 29.17 -13.76 19.18
CA ASP A 88 29.89 -14.60 18.22
C ASP A 88 30.05 -13.92 16.85
N THR A 89 29.19 -12.98 16.50
CA THR A 89 29.19 -12.27 15.23
C THR A 89 29.15 -10.76 15.46
N PRO A 90 30.32 -10.08 15.54
CA PRO A 90 30.39 -8.69 15.96
C PRO A 90 29.85 -7.68 14.93
N HIS A 91 29.60 -8.11 13.69
CA HIS A 91 29.04 -7.27 12.63
C HIS A 91 27.51 -7.33 12.61
N PRO A 92 26.81 -6.24 12.22
CA PRO A 92 25.37 -6.27 12.02
C PRO A 92 24.93 -7.35 11.04
N TYR A 93 23.83 -8.03 11.35
CA TYR A 93 23.27 -9.05 10.46
C TYR A 93 21.74 -9.17 10.61
N VAL A 94 21.13 -9.85 9.65
CA VAL A 94 19.71 -10.25 9.67
C VAL A 94 19.65 -11.77 9.62
N SER A 95 18.94 -12.39 10.55
CA SER A 95 18.57 -13.80 10.45
C SER A 95 17.41 -13.96 9.50
N ILE A 96 17.54 -14.84 8.52
CA ILE A 96 16.54 -15.18 7.52
C ILE A 96 16.17 -16.64 7.59
N GLU A 97 14.94 -16.96 7.17
CA GLU A 97 14.46 -18.34 7.00
C GLU A 97 14.02 -18.50 5.54
N TYR A 98 14.63 -19.46 4.84
CA TYR A 98 14.33 -19.75 3.44
C TYR A 98 12.90 -20.27 3.25
N THR A 99 12.23 -19.76 2.22
CA THR A 99 10.85 -20.14 1.82
C THR A 99 10.81 -20.85 0.48
N GLY A 100 11.92 -20.82 -0.26
CA GLY A 100 12.03 -21.56 -1.53
C GLY A 100 12.09 -23.07 -1.32
N PRO A 101 11.58 -23.88 -2.25
CA PRO A 101 11.43 -25.34 -2.09
C PRO A 101 12.74 -26.05 -1.77
N ASP A 102 13.86 -25.63 -2.39
CA ASP A 102 15.16 -26.31 -2.22
C ASP A 102 15.79 -26.11 -0.84
N ARG A 103 15.38 -25.07 -0.11
CA ARG A 103 15.99 -24.68 1.17
C ARG A 103 14.97 -24.38 2.25
N GLN A 104 13.72 -24.75 2.07
CA GLN A 104 12.60 -24.41 2.97
C GLN A 104 12.92 -24.73 4.43
N GLY A 105 12.72 -23.72 5.30
CA GLY A 105 12.97 -23.82 6.74
C GLY A 105 14.44 -23.73 7.18
N GLN A 106 15.41 -23.69 6.24
CA GLN A 106 16.81 -23.43 6.59
C GLN A 106 16.96 -21.99 7.05
N VAL A 107 17.79 -21.77 8.08
CA VAL A 107 18.10 -20.45 8.62
C VAL A 107 19.52 -20.06 8.20
N ALA A 108 19.74 -18.77 7.96
CA ALA A 108 21.04 -18.20 7.71
C ALA A 108 21.11 -16.75 8.21
N ASP A 109 22.32 -16.31 8.58
CA ASP A 109 22.60 -14.94 8.97
C ASP A 109 23.26 -14.20 7.81
N LEU A 110 22.70 -13.05 7.44
CA LEU A 110 23.21 -12.21 6.36
C LEU A 110 23.79 -10.92 6.95
N PRO A 111 25.13 -10.75 6.93
CA PRO A 111 25.77 -9.51 7.41
C PRO A 111 25.45 -8.34 6.47
N TYR A 112 25.45 -7.12 7.02
CA TYR A 112 25.24 -5.89 6.27
C TYR A 112 26.05 -4.72 6.85
N ASP A 113 26.38 -3.77 5.98
CA ASP A 113 26.87 -2.45 6.39
C ASP A 113 25.71 -1.45 6.42
N PHE A 114 24.77 -1.57 5.47
CA PHE A 114 23.55 -0.79 5.39
C PHE A 114 22.34 -1.69 5.17
N LEU A 115 21.21 -1.32 5.79
CA LEU A 115 19.95 -2.07 5.71
C LEU A 115 18.79 -1.17 5.26
N ILE A 116 18.00 -1.67 4.31
CA ILE A 116 16.70 -1.11 3.98
C ILE A 116 15.60 -2.12 4.35
N ASN A 117 14.77 -1.77 5.32
CA ASN A 117 13.51 -2.48 5.57
C ASN A 117 12.45 -2.00 4.58
N ALA A 118 12.14 -2.81 3.60
CA ALA A 118 11.09 -2.62 2.61
C ALA A 118 10.12 -3.82 2.59
N THR A 119 9.93 -4.48 3.74
CA THR A 119 9.13 -5.70 3.89
C THR A 119 7.64 -5.50 3.56
N GLY A 120 7.19 -4.24 3.53
CA GLY A 120 5.78 -3.93 3.29
C GLY A 120 4.89 -4.31 4.47
N PRO A 121 3.58 -4.48 4.23
CA PRO A 121 2.65 -4.84 5.27
C PRO A 121 2.43 -6.34 5.36
N ARG A 122 2.06 -6.80 6.55
CA ARG A 122 1.25 -7.99 6.72
C ARG A 122 -0.23 -7.60 6.55
N LEU A 123 -0.95 -8.36 5.76
CA LEU A 123 -2.41 -8.25 5.62
C LEU A 123 -3.05 -8.88 6.86
N ASN A 124 -3.56 -8.04 7.77
CA ASN A 124 -4.01 -8.49 9.08
C ASN A 124 -5.51 -8.87 9.03
N PHE A 125 -5.85 -9.93 8.29
CA PHE A 125 -7.21 -10.44 8.24
C PHE A 125 -7.73 -10.88 9.62
N GLY A 126 -6.86 -11.36 10.50
CA GLY A 126 -7.24 -11.77 11.84
C GLY A 126 -7.68 -10.66 12.79
N ALA A 127 -7.59 -9.38 12.37
CA ALA A 127 -8.08 -8.25 13.17
C ALA A 127 -9.62 -8.19 13.23
N THR A 128 -10.30 -8.82 12.27
CA THR A 128 -11.77 -8.90 12.22
C THR A 128 -12.18 -10.37 12.07
N LYS A 129 -13.09 -10.83 12.91
CA LYS A 129 -13.59 -12.22 12.86
C LYS A 129 -14.21 -12.52 11.50
N GLY A 130 -13.79 -13.62 10.88
CA GLY A 130 -14.31 -14.06 9.58
C GLY A 130 -13.87 -13.25 8.36
N LEU A 131 -12.99 -12.28 8.52
CA LEU A 131 -12.44 -11.50 7.40
C LEU A 131 -11.36 -12.29 6.66
N GLY A 132 -11.35 -12.22 5.33
CA GLY A 132 -10.28 -12.71 4.49
C GLY A 132 -10.64 -13.83 3.53
N PRO A 133 -9.79 -14.09 2.52
CA PRO A 133 -10.04 -15.08 1.46
C PRO A 133 -10.06 -16.54 1.95
N GLU A 134 -9.45 -16.81 3.10
CA GLU A 134 -9.50 -18.13 3.78
C GLU A 134 -10.71 -18.25 4.73
N ALA A 135 -11.56 -17.21 4.79
CA ALA A 135 -12.75 -17.15 5.65
C ALA A 135 -13.98 -16.74 4.83
N ASN A 136 -14.61 -15.60 5.16
CA ASN A 136 -15.92 -15.25 4.61
C ASN A 136 -15.89 -14.01 3.70
N SER A 137 -14.72 -13.47 3.34
CA SER A 137 -14.62 -12.34 2.41
C SER A 137 -13.53 -12.54 1.38
N LEU A 138 -13.62 -11.78 0.30
CA LEU A 138 -12.68 -11.74 -0.81
C LEU A 138 -11.67 -10.61 -0.63
N SER A 139 -10.61 -10.63 -1.43
CA SER A 139 -9.56 -9.62 -1.40
C SER A 139 -8.88 -9.48 -2.77
N VAL A 140 -8.30 -8.31 -3.04
CA VAL A 140 -7.46 -8.05 -4.23
C VAL A 140 -6.03 -7.63 -3.85
N CYS A 141 -5.66 -7.79 -2.59
CA CYS A 141 -4.35 -7.35 -2.08
C CYS A 141 -3.15 -8.09 -2.71
N THR A 142 -3.36 -9.31 -3.22
CA THR A 142 -2.37 -10.09 -3.97
C THR A 142 -2.97 -10.59 -5.28
N TYR A 143 -2.12 -10.98 -6.24
CA TYR A 143 -2.62 -11.57 -7.48
C TYR A 143 -3.39 -12.89 -7.25
N GLY A 144 -3.00 -13.69 -6.25
CA GLY A 144 -3.71 -14.92 -5.87
C GLY A 144 -5.09 -14.62 -5.31
N HIS A 145 -5.20 -13.65 -4.38
CA HIS A 145 -6.51 -13.21 -3.86
C HIS A 145 -7.38 -12.65 -5.00
N ALA A 146 -6.81 -11.84 -5.88
CA ALA A 146 -7.54 -11.27 -7.01
C ALA A 146 -8.06 -12.36 -7.97
N THR A 147 -7.28 -13.41 -8.25
CA THR A 147 -7.71 -14.56 -9.06
C THR A 147 -8.90 -15.29 -8.40
N HIS A 148 -8.84 -15.50 -7.08
CA HIS A 148 -9.95 -16.08 -6.32
C HIS A 148 -11.20 -15.18 -6.40
N THR A 149 -11.01 -13.87 -6.23
CA THR A 149 -12.10 -12.88 -6.33
C THR A 149 -12.74 -12.87 -7.72
N ALA A 150 -11.96 -12.97 -8.80
CA ALA A 150 -12.49 -13.08 -10.15
C ALA A 150 -13.35 -14.34 -10.37
N ALA A 151 -12.92 -15.47 -9.82
CA ALA A 151 -13.70 -16.70 -9.87
C ALA A 151 -15.04 -16.60 -9.11
N ALA A 152 -15.02 -15.93 -7.94
CA ALA A 152 -16.25 -15.65 -7.18
C ALA A 152 -17.19 -14.72 -7.95
N LEU A 153 -16.66 -13.66 -8.57
CA LEU A 153 -17.44 -12.76 -9.42
C LEU A 153 -18.08 -13.50 -10.60
N ALA A 154 -17.34 -14.38 -11.26
CA ALA A 154 -17.88 -15.18 -12.38
C ALA A 154 -19.08 -16.03 -11.92
N ARG A 155 -18.98 -16.68 -10.75
CA ARG A 155 -20.12 -17.45 -10.18
C ARG A 155 -21.33 -16.57 -9.85
N ALA A 156 -21.11 -15.38 -9.26
CA ALA A 156 -22.18 -14.43 -8.98
C ALA A 156 -22.89 -13.96 -10.25
N VAL A 157 -22.12 -13.66 -11.31
CA VAL A 157 -22.67 -13.28 -12.62
C VAL A 157 -23.54 -14.41 -13.22
N GLU A 158 -23.10 -15.66 -13.14
CA GLU A 158 -23.91 -16.78 -13.64
C GLU A 158 -25.22 -16.93 -12.86
N ARG A 159 -25.22 -16.80 -11.53
CA ARG A 159 -26.46 -16.78 -10.73
C ARG A 159 -27.40 -15.65 -11.17
N MET A 160 -26.86 -14.45 -11.39
CA MET A 160 -27.64 -13.30 -11.86
C MET A 160 -28.23 -13.53 -13.25
N LYS A 161 -27.52 -14.19 -14.17
CA LYS A 161 -28.07 -14.56 -15.48
C LYS A 161 -29.26 -15.51 -15.36
N HIS A 162 -29.27 -16.39 -14.34
CA HIS A 162 -30.37 -17.30 -14.07
C HIS A 162 -31.53 -16.64 -13.25
N GLY A 163 -31.40 -15.37 -12.89
CA GLY A 163 -32.52 -14.62 -12.28
C GLY A 163 -32.25 -14.17 -10.84
N ASP A 164 -31.21 -14.68 -10.17
CA ASP A 164 -30.96 -14.38 -8.77
C ASP A 164 -30.38 -12.98 -8.60
N ALA A 165 -31.05 -12.12 -7.84
CA ALA A 165 -30.47 -10.84 -7.43
C ALA A 165 -29.32 -11.06 -6.43
N GLN A 166 -28.28 -10.22 -6.50
CA GLN A 166 -27.10 -10.35 -5.65
C GLN A 166 -26.74 -9.02 -4.98
N THR A 167 -26.37 -9.06 -3.73
CA THR A 167 -25.81 -7.92 -2.99
C THR A 167 -24.28 -8.03 -2.94
N PHE A 168 -23.60 -7.03 -3.51
CA PHE A 168 -22.16 -6.89 -3.49
C PHE A 168 -21.75 -5.84 -2.46
N LEU A 169 -20.99 -6.25 -1.46
CA LEU A 169 -20.40 -5.37 -0.46
C LEU A 169 -18.92 -5.20 -0.73
N VAL A 170 -18.49 -3.97 -0.92
CA VAL A 170 -17.08 -3.65 -1.21
C VAL A 170 -16.59 -2.54 -0.29
N GLY A 171 -15.38 -2.64 0.25
CA GLY A 171 -14.85 -1.59 1.09
C GLY A 171 -13.76 -2.03 2.05
N THR A 172 -13.82 -1.54 3.29
CA THR A 172 -12.86 -1.82 4.35
C THR A 172 -13.44 -2.77 5.40
N GLY A 173 -12.63 -3.73 5.84
CA GLY A 173 -13.04 -4.78 6.77
C GLY A 173 -12.65 -4.51 8.24
N HIS A 174 -12.31 -3.26 8.60
CA HIS A 174 -11.98 -2.87 9.98
C HIS A 174 -11.91 -1.35 10.12
N GLY A 175 -12.12 -0.81 11.32
CA GLY A 175 -12.08 0.63 11.60
C GLY A 175 -10.71 1.31 11.36
N ASN A 176 -9.62 0.55 11.30
CA ASN A 176 -8.25 1.07 11.09
C ASN A 176 -7.66 0.63 9.73
N CYS A 177 -8.49 0.47 8.73
CA CYS A 177 -7.99 0.14 7.37
C CYS A 177 -7.34 1.33 6.68
N THR A 178 -6.56 1.01 5.66
CA THR A 178 -5.96 1.96 4.71
C THR A 178 -6.31 1.53 3.27
N CYS A 179 -5.89 2.35 2.29
CA CYS A 179 -6.04 2.04 0.86
C CYS A 179 -7.49 1.99 0.37
N GLN A 180 -8.38 2.80 0.92
CA GLN A 180 -9.78 2.95 0.47
C GLN A 180 -9.85 3.13 -1.06
N GLY A 181 -8.90 3.85 -1.66
CA GLY A 181 -8.80 4.03 -3.10
C GLY A 181 -8.72 2.72 -3.90
N ALA A 182 -8.14 1.64 -3.35
CA ALA A 182 -8.10 0.35 -4.03
C ALA A 182 -9.47 -0.34 -4.03
N ALA A 183 -10.19 -0.30 -2.91
CA ALA A 183 -11.57 -0.81 -2.86
C ALA A 183 -12.52 0.02 -3.74
N PHE A 184 -12.37 1.35 -3.74
CA PHE A 184 -13.07 2.27 -4.62
C PHE A 184 -12.86 1.90 -6.11
N GLU A 185 -11.62 1.70 -6.51
CA GLU A 185 -11.29 1.29 -7.87
C GLU A 185 -11.90 -0.08 -8.21
N TYR A 186 -11.83 -1.04 -7.27
CA TYR A 186 -12.44 -2.35 -7.47
C TYR A 186 -13.96 -2.24 -7.68
N LEU A 187 -14.65 -1.47 -6.84
CA LEU A 187 -16.10 -1.26 -6.92
C LEU A 187 -16.53 -0.71 -8.28
N PHE A 188 -15.79 0.25 -8.81
CA PHE A 188 -16.13 0.85 -10.11
C PHE A 188 -15.82 -0.07 -11.28
N ASN A 189 -14.76 -0.87 -11.21
CA ASN A 189 -14.50 -1.91 -12.21
C ASN A 189 -15.53 -3.04 -12.12
N LEU A 190 -15.96 -3.40 -10.91
CA LEU A 190 -17.06 -4.35 -10.69
C LEU A 190 -18.35 -3.85 -11.33
N GLU A 191 -18.75 -2.61 -11.04
CA GLU A 191 -19.96 -1.99 -11.62
C GLU A 191 -19.92 -2.03 -13.15
N TYR A 192 -18.77 -1.62 -13.74
CA TYR A 192 -18.57 -1.65 -15.18
C TYR A 192 -18.69 -3.08 -15.74
N GLU A 193 -18.09 -4.07 -15.10
CA GLU A 193 -18.17 -5.47 -15.54
C GLU A 193 -19.59 -6.03 -15.46
N LEU A 194 -20.33 -5.70 -14.41
CA LEU A 194 -21.74 -6.12 -14.29
C LEU A 194 -22.61 -5.50 -15.40
N ARG A 195 -22.40 -4.23 -15.72
CA ARG A 195 -23.04 -3.54 -16.84
C ARG A 195 -22.68 -4.19 -18.18
N ARG A 196 -21.40 -4.40 -18.44
CA ARG A 196 -20.87 -5.04 -19.65
C ARG A 196 -21.42 -6.46 -19.86
N ARG A 197 -21.66 -7.18 -18.75
CA ARG A 197 -22.21 -8.55 -18.77
C ARG A 197 -23.75 -8.58 -18.78
N GLY A 198 -24.41 -7.42 -18.80
CA GLY A 198 -25.88 -7.30 -18.89
C GLY A 198 -26.63 -7.75 -17.64
N VAL A 199 -26.00 -7.70 -16.46
CA VAL A 199 -26.60 -8.16 -15.19
C VAL A 199 -26.65 -7.06 -14.13
N ARG A 200 -26.26 -5.81 -14.45
CA ARG A 200 -26.19 -4.70 -13.48
C ARG A 200 -27.48 -4.47 -12.69
N GLU A 201 -28.62 -4.60 -13.36
CA GLU A 201 -29.95 -4.36 -12.76
C GLU A 201 -30.35 -5.40 -11.69
N LYS A 202 -29.62 -6.52 -11.62
CA LYS A 202 -29.82 -7.56 -10.59
C LYS A 202 -28.82 -7.44 -9.44
N ALA A 203 -27.95 -6.43 -9.48
CA ALA A 203 -26.93 -6.21 -8.49
C ALA A 203 -27.24 -4.99 -7.62
N ARG A 204 -27.35 -5.19 -6.31
CA ARG A 204 -27.25 -4.14 -5.31
C ARG A 204 -25.78 -3.94 -4.97
N LEU A 205 -25.24 -2.72 -5.16
CA LEU A 205 -23.86 -2.39 -4.84
C LEU A 205 -23.81 -1.52 -3.60
N VAL A 206 -23.07 -1.94 -2.61
CA VAL A 206 -22.92 -1.23 -1.33
C VAL A 206 -21.44 -1.05 -1.01
N TRP A 207 -21.07 0.18 -0.71
CA TRP A 207 -19.79 0.55 -0.14
C TRP A 207 -19.85 0.56 1.38
N ILE A 208 -18.82 0.04 2.05
CA ILE A 208 -18.64 0.18 3.50
C ILE A 208 -17.23 0.65 3.80
N SER A 209 -17.07 1.71 4.60
CA SER A 209 -15.74 2.21 4.95
C SER A 209 -15.66 2.86 6.33
N ASN A 210 -14.42 2.95 6.81
CA ASN A 210 -14.04 3.64 8.03
C ASN A 210 -13.78 5.15 7.82
N GLU A 211 -14.06 5.68 6.64
CA GLU A 211 -13.89 7.10 6.32
C GLU A 211 -14.93 7.95 7.04
N ALA A 212 -14.55 9.17 7.43
CA ALA A 212 -15.49 10.15 7.99
C ALA A 212 -16.59 10.53 6.98
N GLU A 213 -16.21 10.61 5.70
CA GLU A 213 -17.07 10.90 4.56
C GLU A 213 -16.49 10.28 3.29
N LEU A 214 -17.29 10.06 2.28
CA LEU A 214 -16.80 9.57 0.99
C LEU A 214 -15.73 10.50 0.43
N GLY A 215 -14.63 9.91 -0.09
CA GLY A 215 -13.55 10.69 -0.68
C GLY A 215 -12.54 11.24 0.32
N ASP A 216 -12.58 10.78 1.57
CA ASP A 216 -11.51 11.02 2.55
C ASP A 216 -10.20 10.32 2.14
N PHE A 217 -10.27 9.06 1.67
CA PHE A 217 -9.14 8.25 1.19
C PHE A 217 -7.96 8.11 2.17
N GLY A 218 -8.18 8.30 3.45
CA GLY A 218 -7.13 8.32 4.47
C GLY A 218 -6.26 9.58 4.45
N MET A 219 -6.72 10.63 3.77
CA MET A 219 -6.03 11.91 3.60
C MET A 219 -6.80 13.12 4.15
N GLY A 220 -7.91 12.89 4.85
CA GLY A 220 -8.77 13.93 5.42
C GLY A 220 -9.62 14.66 4.37
N GLY A 221 -9.88 14.04 3.23
CA GLY A 221 -10.49 14.70 2.09
C GLY A 221 -9.55 15.73 1.43
N MET A 222 -10.01 16.39 0.39
CA MET A 222 -9.25 17.43 -0.29
C MET A 222 -10.15 18.34 -1.13
N PHE A 223 -9.72 19.57 -1.32
CA PHE A 223 -10.29 20.47 -2.32
C PHE A 223 -9.60 20.21 -3.66
N ILE A 224 -10.39 19.89 -4.67
CA ILE A 224 -9.93 19.61 -6.03
C ILE A 224 -10.34 20.72 -6.97
N SER A 225 -9.38 21.19 -7.79
CA SER A 225 -9.62 22.16 -8.84
C SER A 225 -9.95 21.44 -10.14
N ARG A 226 -11.00 21.88 -10.84
CA ARG A 226 -11.37 21.37 -12.15
C ARG A 226 -12.16 22.41 -12.96
N GLY A 227 -11.73 22.65 -14.22
CA GLY A 227 -12.52 23.41 -15.19
C GLY A 227 -12.92 24.81 -14.73
N GLY A 228 -12.13 25.45 -13.88
CA GLY A 228 -12.37 26.81 -13.40
C GLY A 228 -13.19 26.89 -12.10
N TYR A 229 -13.52 25.77 -11.45
CA TYR A 229 -14.15 25.75 -10.14
C TYR A 229 -13.43 24.79 -9.18
N VAL A 230 -13.69 24.95 -7.90
CA VAL A 230 -13.15 24.13 -6.82
C VAL A 230 -14.30 23.38 -6.17
N THR A 231 -14.13 22.08 -5.92
CA THR A 231 -15.09 21.24 -5.22
C THR A 231 -14.39 20.38 -4.18
N HIS A 232 -15.09 19.96 -3.12
CA HIS A 232 -14.55 19.02 -2.17
C HIS A 232 -14.61 17.59 -2.72
N SER A 233 -13.62 16.75 -2.38
CA SER A 233 -13.55 15.34 -2.81
C SER A 233 -14.79 14.55 -2.40
N ARG A 234 -15.47 14.88 -1.30
CA ARG A 234 -16.75 14.31 -0.91
C ARG A 234 -17.80 14.50 -1.99
N VAL A 235 -18.06 15.74 -2.40
CA VAL A 235 -19.09 16.05 -3.41
C VAL A 235 -18.80 15.34 -4.73
N PHE A 236 -17.52 15.32 -5.12
CA PHE A 236 -17.07 14.62 -6.31
C PHE A 236 -17.33 13.10 -6.22
N THR A 237 -17.00 12.49 -5.08
CA THR A 237 -17.16 11.04 -4.88
C THR A 237 -18.63 10.64 -4.72
N GLU A 238 -19.43 11.40 -3.95
CA GLU A 238 -20.89 11.19 -3.82
C GLU A 238 -21.58 11.25 -5.20
N SER A 239 -21.18 12.18 -6.05
CA SER A 239 -21.71 12.29 -7.43
C SER A 239 -21.39 11.04 -8.26
N LEU A 240 -20.18 10.50 -8.15
CA LEU A 240 -19.78 9.29 -8.86
C LEU A 240 -20.51 8.04 -8.38
N PHE A 241 -20.79 7.95 -7.07
CA PHE A 241 -21.55 6.84 -6.47
C PHE A 241 -23.02 6.91 -6.88
N THR A 242 -23.63 8.10 -6.80
CA THR A 242 -25.01 8.34 -7.20
C THR A 242 -25.24 8.02 -8.68
N GLU A 243 -24.33 8.48 -9.56
CA GLU A 243 -24.39 8.19 -11.00
C GLU A 243 -24.42 6.68 -11.30
N ARG A 244 -23.73 5.87 -10.48
CA ARG A 244 -23.60 4.42 -10.66
C ARG A 244 -24.58 3.60 -9.84
N GLY A 245 -25.46 4.25 -9.08
CA GLY A 245 -26.42 3.56 -8.22
C GLY A 245 -25.73 2.71 -7.16
N VAL A 246 -24.69 3.25 -6.51
CA VAL A 246 -23.98 2.63 -5.40
C VAL A 246 -24.45 3.27 -4.10
N GLU A 247 -24.91 2.45 -3.16
CA GLU A 247 -25.22 2.84 -1.79
C GLU A 247 -23.91 2.90 -0.98
N TRP A 248 -23.88 3.69 0.12
CA TRP A 248 -22.66 3.75 0.95
C TRP A 248 -22.96 3.85 2.44
N ILE A 249 -22.05 3.25 3.20
CA ILE A 249 -21.96 3.27 4.65
C ILE A 249 -20.55 3.78 4.97
N THR A 250 -20.44 4.95 5.60
CA THR A 250 -19.19 5.50 6.13
C THR A 250 -19.16 5.43 7.65
N GLN A 251 -18.04 5.78 8.28
CA GLN A 251 -17.89 5.79 9.74
C GLN A 251 -18.19 4.42 10.36
N ALA A 252 -17.78 3.34 9.67
CA ALA A 252 -18.08 1.98 10.09
C ALA A 252 -16.83 1.23 10.57
N HIS A 253 -16.99 0.51 11.68
CA HIS A 253 -16.03 -0.48 12.16
C HIS A 253 -16.61 -1.88 11.96
N VAL A 254 -16.12 -2.61 10.98
CA VAL A 254 -16.52 -4.01 10.76
C VAL A 254 -15.95 -4.87 11.89
N GLN A 255 -16.83 -5.60 12.57
CA GLN A 255 -16.52 -6.45 13.73
C GLN A 255 -16.49 -7.94 13.38
N GLU A 256 -17.38 -8.36 12.49
CA GLU A 256 -17.48 -9.75 12.05
C GLU A 256 -17.99 -9.84 10.61
N VAL A 257 -17.44 -10.80 9.88
CA VAL A 257 -17.92 -11.21 8.55
C VAL A 257 -18.36 -12.66 8.63
N THR A 258 -19.63 -12.93 8.37
CA THR A 258 -20.20 -14.28 8.23
C THR A 258 -20.33 -14.64 6.75
N PRO A 259 -20.72 -15.86 6.39
CA PRO A 259 -20.94 -16.21 4.98
C PRO A 259 -21.99 -15.36 4.23
N THR A 260 -22.91 -14.71 4.96
CA THR A 260 -24.04 -13.99 4.38
C THR A 260 -24.24 -12.58 4.93
N GLU A 261 -23.53 -12.19 5.98
CA GLU A 261 -23.73 -10.92 6.67
C GLU A 261 -22.43 -10.30 7.14
N VAL A 262 -22.39 -8.97 7.21
CA VAL A 262 -21.33 -8.20 7.87
C VAL A 262 -21.95 -7.45 9.04
N HIS A 263 -21.40 -7.67 10.23
CA HIS A 263 -21.74 -6.95 11.45
C HIS A 263 -20.76 -5.82 11.65
N TYR A 264 -21.26 -4.62 11.92
CA TYR A 264 -20.40 -3.44 12.09
C TYR A 264 -20.97 -2.49 13.15
N GLU A 265 -20.08 -1.73 13.77
CA GLU A 265 -20.41 -0.63 14.68
C GLU A 265 -20.31 0.69 13.91
N THR A 266 -21.27 1.57 14.10
CA THR A 266 -21.27 2.94 13.57
C THR A 266 -20.49 3.87 14.49
N LEU A 267 -20.18 5.07 14.03
CA LEU A 267 -19.53 6.09 14.87
C LEU A 267 -20.38 6.49 16.09
N ASP A 268 -21.71 6.39 15.99
CA ASP A 268 -22.64 6.67 17.11
C ASP A 268 -22.67 5.53 18.15
N GLY A 269 -21.99 4.41 17.87
CA GLY A 269 -21.93 3.25 18.75
C GLY A 269 -23.07 2.23 18.53
N ASP A 270 -23.87 2.41 17.49
CA ASP A 270 -24.94 1.48 17.15
C ASP A 270 -24.37 0.24 16.42
N GLU A 271 -24.88 -0.93 16.80
CA GLU A 271 -24.60 -2.19 16.09
C GLU A 271 -25.55 -2.33 14.90
N ALA A 272 -24.99 -2.63 13.75
CA ALA A 272 -25.75 -2.79 12.52
C ALA A 272 -25.28 -4.01 11.72
N THR A 273 -26.14 -4.50 10.85
CA THR A 273 -25.87 -5.68 10.01
C THR A 273 -26.28 -5.39 8.58
N ILE A 274 -25.48 -5.86 7.64
CA ILE A 274 -25.79 -5.84 6.22
C ILE A 274 -25.60 -7.23 5.61
N SER A 275 -26.61 -7.73 4.88
CA SER A 275 -26.51 -8.99 4.16
C SER A 275 -25.74 -8.82 2.86
N HIS A 276 -25.02 -9.86 2.45
CA HIS A 276 -24.29 -9.90 1.19
C HIS A 276 -24.27 -11.29 0.56
N ASP A 277 -24.09 -11.33 -0.74
CA ASP A 277 -23.80 -12.54 -1.54
C ASP A 277 -22.34 -12.56 -2.00
N PHE A 278 -21.70 -11.39 -1.97
CA PHE A 278 -20.32 -11.17 -2.36
C PHE A 278 -19.74 -10.05 -1.50
N ALA A 279 -18.70 -10.33 -0.73
CA ALA A 279 -18.01 -9.31 0.07
C ALA A 279 -16.52 -9.25 -0.31
N MET A 280 -16.05 -8.10 -0.84
CA MET A 280 -14.63 -7.80 -1.04
C MET A 280 -14.20 -6.70 -0.08
N LEU A 281 -13.52 -7.09 0.99
CA LEU A 281 -13.18 -6.21 2.10
C LEU A 281 -11.67 -6.18 2.33
N LEU A 282 -11.10 -4.98 2.36
CA LEU A 282 -9.67 -4.79 2.62
C LEU A 282 -9.36 -4.93 4.11
N PRO A 283 -8.26 -5.63 4.49
CA PRO A 283 -7.84 -5.76 5.88
C PRO A 283 -7.05 -4.54 6.34
N PRO A 284 -6.96 -4.31 7.66
CA PRO A 284 -5.95 -3.39 8.19
C PRO A 284 -4.55 -3.95 7.99
N PHE A 285 -3.56 -3.07 7.97
CA PHE A 285 -2.16 -3.42 7.80
C PHE A 285 -1.40 -3.35 9.11
N SER A 286 -0.46 -4.27 9.29
CA SER A 286 0.57 -4.22 10.32
C SER A 286 1.94 -4.49 9.71
N GLY A 287 3.02 -4.23 10.46
CA GLY A 287 4.34 -4.72 10.08
C GLY A 287 4.38 -6.25 10.11
N VAL A 288 5.45 -6.81 9.55
CA VAL A 288 5.58 -8.27 9.33
C VAL A 288 5.98 -9.06 10.59
N GLY A 289 6.17 -8.39 11.74
CA GLY A 289 6.58 -9.04 13.00
C GLY A 289 8.09 -9.32 13.09
N LEU A 290 8.89 -8.51 12.39
CA LEU A 290 10.34 -8.58 12.48
C LEU A 290 10.80 -8.22 13.91
N ARG A 291 11.62 -9.07 14.52
CA ARG A 291 12.17 -8.85 15.85
C ARG A 291 13.53 -8.17 15.78
N ALA A 292 14.02 -7.64 16.90
CA ALA A 292 15.37 -7.10 16.99
C ALA A 292 16.01 -7.44 18.33
N ALA A 293 17.31 -7.76 18.30
CA ALA A 293 18.09 -8.07 19.49
C ALA A 293 19.39 -7.24 19.51
N ALA A 294 19.75 -6.77 20.69
CA ALA A 294 21.06 -6.16 20.98
C ALA A 294 22.16 -7.22 20.98
N ARG A 295 23.42 -6.79 21.10
CA ARG A 295 24.57 -7.69 21.07
C ARG A 295 24.57 -8.75 22.17
N ASP A 296 24.02 -8.44 23.33
CA ASP A 296 23.90 -9.35 24.48
C ASP A 296 22.66 -10.25 24.43
N GLY A 297 21.86 -10.18 23.36
CA GLY A 297 20.62 -10.92 23.16
C GLY A 297 19.38 -10.25 23.75
N THR A 298 19.51 -9.08 24.37
CA THR A 298 18.35 -8.32 24.89
C THR A 298 17.40 -7.96 23.74
N ASP A 299 16.09 -8.17 23.96
CA ASP A 299 15.06 -7.78 22.98
C ASP A 299 14.94 -6.25 22.92
N ILE A 300 15.29 -5.69 21.76
CA ILE A 300 15.17 -4.26 21.43
C ILE A 300 14.12 -3.98 20.37
N THR A 301 13.19 -4.91 20.18
CA THR A 301 12.14 -4.76 19.14
C THR A 301 11.35 -3.46 19.32
N SER A 302 11.00 -3.09 20.55
CA SER A 302 10.25 -1.84 20.83
C SER A 302 11.06 -0.56 20.61
N THR A 303 12.38 -0.64 20.50
CA THR A 303 13.26 0.50 20.15
C THR A 303 13.20 0.80 18.65
N LEU A 304 13.02 -0.24 17.83
CA LEU A 304 13.01 -0.14 16.37
C LEU A 304 11.61 -0.11 15.77
N PHE A 305 10.63 -0.72 16.43
CA PHE A 305 9.29 -0.93 15.87
C PHE A 305 8.19 -0.39 16.79
N ALA A 306 7.22 0.29 16.18
CA ALA A 306 5.99 0.70 16.86
C ALA A 306 5.13 -0.52 17.26
N PRO A 307 4.12 -0.36 18.13
CA PRO A 307 3.15 -1.42 18.45
C PRO A 307 2.46 -2.03 17.20
N SER A 308 2.29 -1.22 16.14
CA SER A 308 1.82 -1.66 14.82
C SER A 308 2.84 -2.51 14.06
N GLN A 309 4.04 -2.73 14.61
CA GLN A 309 5.16 -3.47 14.02
C GLN A 309 5.79 -2.79 12.79
N PHE A 310 5.42 -1.57 12.46
CA PHE A 310 6.14 -0.75 11.49
C PHE A 310 7.38 -0.12 12.14
N MET A 311 8.45 0.07 11.35
CA MET A 311 9.73 0.57 11.86
C MET A 311 9.71 2.07 12.10
N PHE A 312 10.24 2.51 13.23
CA PHE A 312 10.49 3.92 13.52
C PHE A 312 11.57 4.51 12.61
N VAL A 313 11.35 5.71 12.13
CA VAL A 313 12.27 6.47 11.27
C VAL A 313 12.42 7.91 11.81
N ASP A 314 13.06 8.79 11.09
CA ASP A 314 13.29 10.20 11.40
C ASP A 314 11.98 11.04 11.38
N ALA A 315 11.04 10.70 12.25
CA ALA A 315 9.75 11.37 12.40
C ALA A 315 9.50 11.76 13.87
N ASP A 316 8.56 12.67 14.12
CA ASP A 316 8.16 13.00 15.48
C ASP A 316 7.03 12.07 15.95
N TYR A 317 7.36 11.15 16.85
CA TYR A 317 6.41 10.17 17.43
C TYR A 317 5.89 10.59 18.82
N ARG A 318 6.15 11.82 19.28
CA ARG A 318 5.61 12.32 20.53
C ARG A 318 4.09 12.40 20.43
N LYS A 319 3.39 11.98 21.48
CA LYS A 319 1.92 12.11 21.53
C LYS A 319 1.53 13.58 21.57
N LYS A 320 0.70 14.00 20.63
CA LYS A 320 0.15 15.35 20.50
C LYS A 320 -1.35 15.26 20.20
N PRO A 321 -2.15 16.28 20.54
CA PRO A 321 -3.49 16.45 19.97
C PRO A 321 -3.45 16.48 18.44
N TYR A 322 -4.52 16.03 17.78
CA TYR A 322 -4.57 15.96 16.31
C TYR A 322 -4.29 17.33 15.66
N GLU A 323 -4.78 18.39 16.25
CA GLU A 323 -4.68 19.77 15.78
C GLU A 323 -3.25 20.36 15.90
N GLU A 324 -2.36 19.71 16.65
CA GLU A 324 -0.98 20.14 16.84
C GLU A 324 0.01 19.45 15.88
N TRP A 325 -0.45 18.47 15.09
CA TRP A 325 0.38 17.81 14.11
C TRP A 325 0.71 18.75 12.95
N THR A 326 1.94 18.68 12.48
CA THR A 326 2.45 19.51 11.38
C THR A 326 3.11 18.64 10.32
N PRO A 327 3.27 19.12 9.08
CA PRO A 327 4.05 18.46 8.04
C PRO A 327 5.48 18.12 8.47
N ASP A 328 6.09 18.94 9.33
CA ASP A 328 7.46 18.76 9.81
C ASP A 328 7.61 17.53 10.74
N ASP A 329 6.53 16.97 11.26
CA ASP A 329 6.54 15.74 12.04
C ASP A 329 6.79 14.49 11.18
N TRP A 330 6.62 14.58 9.85
CA TRP A 330 6.80 13.48 8.92
C TRP A 330 8.26 13.24 8.54
N PRO A 331 8.66 11.97 8.31
CA PRO A 331 10.04 11.64 7.99
C PRO A 331 10.50 12.26 6.68
N ALA A 332 11.77 12.56 6.60
CA ALA A 332 12.41 13.14 5.42
C ALA A 332 13.43 12.19 4.78
N THR A 333 14.18 11.44 5.57
CA THR A 333 15.28 10.57 5.11
C THR A 333 14.99 9.09 5.34
N TYR A 334 13.97 8.76 6.13
CA TYR A 334 13.56 7.39 6.48
C TYR A 334 14.63 6.58 7.20
N ARG A 335 15.57 7.26 7.86
CA ARG A 335 16.65 6.69 8.66
C ARG A 335 16.13 6.34 10.05
N SER A 336 16.53 5.19 10.57
CA SER A 336 16.26 4.84 11.98
C SER A 336 16.91 5.85 12.94
N PRO A 337 16.20 6.33 13.97
CA PRO A 337 16.79 7.19 14.98
C PRO A 337 17.79 6.44 15.88
N ALA A 338 17.65 5.13 16.04
CA ALA A 338 18.51 4.30 16.89
C ALA A 338 19.76 3.81 16.18
N TYR A 339 19.66 3.47 14.89
CA TYR A 339 20.75 2.87 14.11
C TYR A 339 20.96 3.60 12.78
N PRO A 340 22.08 4.36 12.65
CA PRO A 340 22.28 5.27 11.52
C PRO A 340 22.48 4.58 10.16
N ASN A 341 22.70 3.29 10.12
CA ASN A 341 22.83 2.47 8.92
C ASN A 341 21.57 1.66 8.58
N VAL A 342 20.45 1.87 9.31
CA VAL A 342 19.18 1.19 9.10
C VAL A 342 18.14 2.19 8.62
N PHE A 343 17.38 1.81 7.59
CA PHE A 343 16.34 2.61 6.95
C PHE A 343 15.06 1.80 6.77
N ALA A 344 13.89 2.47 6.71
CA ALA A 344 12.64 1.82 6.34
C ALA A 344 11.88 2.65 5.30
N VAL A 345 11.39 2.00 4.23
CA VAL A 345 10.72 2.67 3.11
C VAL A 345 9.41 2.00 2.70
N GLY A 346 8.58 2.75 1.99
CA GLY A 346 7.27 2.27 1.57
C GLY A 346 6.32 2.07 2.75
N ILE A 347 5.62 0.94 2.80
CA ILE A 347 4.68 0.68 3.89
C ILE A 347 5.39 0.21 5.18
N ALA A 348 6.67 -0.12 5.14
CA ALA A 348 7.38 -0.67 6.29
C ALA A 348 7.70 0.36 7.39
N PHE A 349 7.69 1.67 7.12
CA PHE A 349 7.89 2.69 8.16
C PHE A 349 6.61 2.99 8.93
N ALA A 350 6.73 3.36 10.19
CA ALA A 350 5.64 3.81 11.04
C ALA A 350 5.26 5.27 10.68
N PRO A 351 4.01 5.55 10.26
CA PRO A 351 3.57 6.94 10.16
C PRO A 351 3.51 7.58 11.55
N PRO A 352 3.92 8.87 11.70
CA PRO A 352 3.95 9.52 13.01
C PRO A 352 2.54 9.80 13.56
N HIS A 353 1.59 10.07 12.67
CA HIS A 353 0.20 10.37 13.03
C HIS A 353 -0.75 10.04 11.85
N PRO A 354 -2.07 9.96 12.07
CA PRO A 354 -3.06 9.91 11.00
C PRO A 354 -3.09 11.23 10.23
N ILE A 355 -3.45 11.17 8.94
CA ILE A 355 -3.72 12.36 8.12
C ILE A 355 -5.21 12.73 8.22
N SER A 356 -6.10 11.75 8.13
CA SER A 356 -7.52 11.93 8.43
C SER A 356 -7.73 12.10 9.94
N LYS A 357 -8.65 12.96 10.34
CA LYS A 357 -8.98 13.14 11.77
C LYS A 357 -9.47 11.81 12.37
N PRO A 358 -8.83 11.32 13.43
CA PRO A 358 -9.27 10.10 14.10
C PRO A 358 -10.66 10.27 14.72
N MET A 359 -11.48 9.25 14.61
CA MET A 359 -12.80 9.17 15.22
C MET A 359 -12.81 8.02 16.23
N THR A 360 -13.65 8.14 17.25
CA THR A 360 -13.83 7.11 18.26
C THR A 360 -15.30 7.06 18.63
N SER A 361 -15.91 5.89 18.63
CA SER A 361 -17.30 5.72 19.04
C SER A 361 -17.46 5.94 20.55
N PRO A 362 -18.68 6.15 21.07
CA PRO A 362 -18.96 6.21 22.50
C PRO A 362 -18.53 4.94 23.27
N LYS A 363 -18.42 3.81 22.61
CA LYS A 363 -17.91 2.55 23.19
C LYS A 363 -16.37 2.48 23.26
N GLY A 364 -15.68 3.48 22.72
CA GLY A 364 -14.21 3.53 22.68
C GLY A 364 -13.60 2.84 21.46
N THR A 365 -14.40 2.44 20.48
CA THR A 365 -13.93 1.79 19.24
C THR A 365 -13.30 2.82 18.31
N PRO A 366 -12.02 2.67 17.92
CA PRO A 366 -11.39 3.56 16.96
C PRO A 366 -11.91 3.30 15.54
N ILE A 367 -12.34 4.36 14.87
CA ILE A 367 -12.80 4.36 13.47
C ILE A 367 -12.00 5.45 12.75
N ALA A 368 -10.82 5.09 12.25
CA ALA A 368 -9.88 6.05 11.70
C ALA A 368 -9.12 5.46 10.50
N PRO A 369 -9.25 6.05 9.31
CA PRO A 369 -8.42 5.68 8.18
C PRO A 369 -6.94 5.88 8.49
N THR A 370 -6.11 4.90 8.15
CA THR A 370 -4.66 5.06 8.29
C THR A 370 -4.06 5.69 7.02
N PRO A 371 -2.97 6.47 7.13
CA PRO A 371 -2.38 7.20 6.01
C PRO A 371 -2.04 6.29 4.82
N PRO A 372 -2.41 6.66 3.58
CA PRO A 372 -2.08 5.89 2.40
C PRO A 372 -0.58 6.00 2.09
N ARG A 373 0.07 4.85 1.88
CA ARG A 373 1.46 4.75 1.42
C ARG A 373 1.45 3.96 0.10
N THR A 374 1.02 4.64 -0.96
CA THR A 374 0.79 4.05 -2.27
C THR A 374 2.07 3.78 -3.05
N GLY A 375 1.97 3.21 -4.25
CA GLY A 375 3.11 2.80 -5.05
C GLY A 375 4.06 3.93 -5.43
N MET A 376 3.53 5.08 -5.90
CA MET A 376 4.35 6.23 -6.31
C MET A 376 5.19 6.80 -5.16
N PRO A 377 4.62 7.22 -4.01
CA PRO A 377 5.43 7.65 -2.87
C PRO A 377 6.44 6.59 -2.42
N SER A 378 6.05 5.31 -2.40
CA SER A 378 6.94 4.21 -2.01
C SER A 378 8.14 4.07 -2.95
N GLY A 379 7.95 4.27 -4.26
CA GLY A 379 9.03 4.28 -5.25
C GLY A 379 9.99 5.46 -5.06
N VAL A 380 9.44 6.67 -4.88
CA VAL A 380 10.23 7.89 -4.64
C VAL A 380 11.07 7.77 -3.36
N MET A 381 10.46 7.35 -2.24
CA MET A 381 11.17 7.10 -0.98
C MET A 381 12.33 6.11 -1.17
N ALA A 382 12.04 4.98 -1.81
CA ALA A 382 13.01 3.92 -2.03
C ALA A 382 14.19 4.35 -2.89
N ARG A 383 13.93 5.11 -3.97
CA ARG A 383 14.99 5.68 -4.82
C ARG A 383 15.88 6.66 -4.04
N ILE A 384 15.27 7.58 -3.29
CA ILE A 384 16.03 8.60 -2.53
C ILE A 384 16.87 7.96 -1.44
N VAL A 385 16.30 7.02 -0.67
CA VAL A 385 17.07 6.29 0.37
C VAL A 385 18.19 5.47 -0.25
N ALA A 386 17.95 4.76 -1.35
CA ALA A 386 19.00 4.02 -2.04
C ALA A 386 20.16 4.92 -2.49
N LEU A 387 19.87 6.11 -3.05
CA LEU A 387 20.89 7.06 -3.48
C LEU A 387 21.64 7.69 -2.30
N ASN A 388 20.98 7.96 -1.16
CA ASN A 388 21.63 8.39 0.06
C ASN A 388 22.63 7.33 0.57
N ILE A 389 22.21 6.07 0.60
CA ILE A 389 23.07 4.95 1.01
C ILE A 389 24.25 4.79 0.05
N VAL A 390 24.03 4.91 -1.27
CA VAL A 390 25.09 4.88 -2.27
C VAL A 390 26.15 5.96 -1.99
N ASP A 391 25.72 7.19 -1.68
CA ASP A 391 26.67 8.26 -1.37
C ASP A 391 27.45 7.99 -0.07
N MET A 392 26.79 7.41 0.94
CA MET A 392 27.45 7.00 2.18
C MET A 392 28.43 5.82 1.95
N MET A 393 28.05 4.81 1.19
CA MET A 393 28.92 3.67 0.87
C MET A 393 30.14 4.05 0.03
N THR A 394 30.02 5.09 -0.79
CA THR A 394 31.13 5.59 -1.64
C THR A 394 31.94 6.71 -1.00
N GLY A 395 31.64 7.08 0.24
CA GLY A 395 32.34 8.14 0.98
C GLY A 395 32.06 9.55 0.48
N LYS A 396 31.03 9.76 -0.32
CA LYS A 396 30.62 11.09 -0.79
C LYS A 396 29.86 11.88 0.27
N ALA A 397 29.24 11.19 1.22
CA ALA A 397 28.52 11.79 2.33
C ALA A 397 28.61 10.89 3.58
N ASN A 398 28.53 11.50 4.77
CA ASN A 398 28.49 10.77 6.05
C ASN A 398 27.06 10.60 6.61
N ALA A 399 26.09 11.24 5.97
CA ALA A 399 24.68 11.21 6.34
C ALA A 399 23.80 11.40 5.08
N PRO A 400 22.49 11.10 5.15
CA PRO A 400 21.55 11.38 4.06
C PRO A 400 21.54 12.87 3.70
N THR A 401 21.63 13.17 2.41
CA THR A 401 21.63 14.54 1.86
C THR A 401 20.39 14.87 1.03
N ARG A 402 19.65 13.82 0.63
CA ARG A 402 18.38 13.96 -0.12
C ARG A 402 17.21 13.61 0.77
N THR A 403 16.09 14.25 0.53
CA THR A 403 14.84 14.05 1.27
C THR A 403 13.71 13.60 0.34
N ALA A 404 12.75 12.88 0.91
CA ALA A 404 11.55 12.40 0.23
C ALA A 404 10.36 12.36 1.20
N SER A 405 10.02 13.50 1.83
CA SER A 405 8.91 13.56 2.76
C SER A 405 7.56 13.58 2.05
N MET A 406 6.58 12.84 2.59
CA MET A 406 5.17 12.93 2.15
C MET A 406 4.56 14.33 2.38
N ALA A 407 5.19 15.14 3.22
CA ALA A 407 4.85 16.56 3.42
C ALA A 407 5.31 17.46 2.26
N HIS A 408 6.21 16.99 1.40
CA HIS A 408 6.78 17.77 0.31
C HIS A 408 6.71 17.07 -1.04
N MET A 409 5.99 15.94 -1.14
CA MET A 409 5.75 15.25 -2.40
C MET A 409 4.26 15.16 -2.71
N GLY A 410 3.95 15.07 -3.99
CA GLY A 410 2.62 14.76 -4.47
C GLY A 410 2.40 13.28 -4.70
N ALA A 411 1.17 12.93 -4.93
CA ALA A 411 0.78 11.63 -5.44
C ALA A 411 -0.24 11.77 -6.57
N ALA A 412 -0.21 10.82 -7.49
CA ALA A 412 -1.26 10.64 -8.48
C ALA A 412 -1.96 9.30 -8.20
N CYS A 413 -3.28 9.33 -8.13
CA CYS A 413 -4.12 8.15 -8.04
C CYS A 413 -4.99 8.08 -9.30
N ILE A 414 -4.88 6.97 -10.03
CA ILE A 414 -5.69 6.73 -11.21
C ILE A 414 -6.48 5.45 -10.97
N ALA A 415 -7.75 5.65 -10.59
CA ALA A 415 -8.68 4.57 -10.30
C ALA A 415 -9.53 4.29 -11.54
N SER A 416 -9.30 3.15 -12.19
CA SER A 416 -10.08 2.76 -13.38
C SER A 416 -11.54 2.47 -13.01
N ALA A 417 -12.42 2.81 -13.94
CA ALA A 417 -13.84 2.48 -13.88
C ALA A 417 -14.21 1.76 -15.18
N GLY A 418 -13.75 0.53 -15.30
CA GLY A 418 -13.79 -0.28 -16.50
C GLY A 418 -12.44 -0.33 -17.23
N ALA A 419 -12.17 -1.44 -17.88
CA ALA A 419 -10.88 -1.76 -18.45
C ALA A 419 -10.84 -1.76 -20.00
N ASP A 420 -11.98 -1.62 -20.66
CA ASP A 420 -12.06 -1.56 -22.13
C ASP A 420 -11.45 -0.27 -22.68
N LEU A 421 -10.52 -0.39 -23.65
CA LEU A 421 -9.78 0.73 -24.22
C LEU A 421 -10.64 1.79 -24.92
N ARG A 422 -11.88 1.46 -25.31
CA ARG A 422 -12.78 2.37 -26.02
C ARG A 422 -13.86 2.97 -25.13
N HIS A 423 -14.30 2.23 -24.13
CA HIS A 423 -15.45 2.56 -23.30
C HIS A 423 -15.10 2.66 -21.81
N GLY A 424 -13.88 2.29 -21.41
CA GLY A 424 -13.41 2.44 -20.04
C GLY A 424 -13.20 3.90 -19.67
N THR A 425 -13.35 4.20 -18.40
CA THR A 425 -13.02 5.49 -17.82
C THR A 425 -12.06 5.32 -16.64
N ALA A 426 -11.49 6.40 -16.14
CA ALA A 426 -10.78 6.39 -14.87
C ALA A 426 -10.98 7.73 -14.16
N VAL A 427 -11.11 7.65 -12.85
CA VAL A 427 -10.95 8.79 -11.96
C VAL A 427 -9.45 9.05 -11.84
N SER A 428 -9.02 10.22 -12.26
CA SER A 428 -7.64 10.67 -12.13
C SER A 428 -7.58 11.78 -11.09
N MET A 429 -6.88 11.55 -10.01
CA MET A 429 -6.68 12.54 -8.95
C MET A 429 -5.18 12.76 -8.74
N THR A 430 -4.80 14.02 -8.63
CA THR A 430 -3.48 14.42 -8.14
C THR A 430 -3.63 15.15 -6.83
N VAL A 431 -2.68 15.00 -5.93
CA VAL A 431 -2.65 15.66 -4.64
C VAL A 431 -1.24 16.18 -4.35
N PHE A 432 -1.14 17.41 -3.86
CA PHE A 432 0.13 18.00 -3.43
C PHE A 432 -0.09 19.06 -2.34
N PRO A 433 0.62 18.97 -1.21
CA PRO A 433 1.36 17.79 -0.73
C PRO A 433 0.41 16.66 -0.27
N ILE A 434 0.94 15.43 -0.08
CA ILE A 434 0.13 14.31 0.44
C ILE A 434 -0.32 14.61 1.87
N VAL A 435 0.59 14.99 2.75
CA VAL A 435 0.29 15.48 4.09
C VAL A 435 -0.10 16.95 3.99
N PRO A 436 -1.29 17.35 4.46
CA PRO A 436 -1.73 18.73 4.33
C PRO A 436 -0.85 19.70 5.11
N ASP A 437 -0.56 20.87 4.51
CA ASP A 437 0.20 21.96 5.09
C ASP A 437 -0.65 23.22 5.16
N PHE A 438 -1.36 23.40 6.27
CA PHE A 438 -2.21 24.57 6.50
C PHE A 438 -1.42 25.86 6.79
N LYS A 439 -0.11 25.78 7.01
CA LYS A 439 0.75 26.95 7.12
C LYS A 439 1.01 27.58 5.75
N THR A 440 1.28 26.73 4.76
CA THR A 440 1.52 27.17 3.36
C THR A 440 0.21 27.36 2.58
N TYR A 441 -0.82 26.55 2.86
CA TYR A 441 -2.13 26.56 2.20
C TYR A 441 -3.26 26.68 3.23
N PRO A 442 -3.51 27.87 3.81
CA PRO A 442 -4.39 28.04 4.98
C PRO A 442 -5.82 27.52 4.79
N ASP A 443 -6.38 27.70 3.59
CA ASP A 443 -7.78 27.38 3.31
C ASP A 443 -8.02 25.92 2.96
N THR A 444 -7.02 25.25 2.39
CA THR A 444 -7.19 23.92 1.77
C THR A 444 -6.22 22.87 2.25
N GLY A 445 -5.18 23.26 2.99
CA GLY A 445 -4.06 22.40 3.38
C GLY A 445 -3.21 21.90 2.19
N ARG A 446 -3.61 22.21 0.96
CA ARG A 446 -2.97 21.69 -0.27
C ARG A 446 -3.02 22.72 -1.41
N SER A 447 -2.08 22.62 -2.35
CA SER A 447 -2.04 23.47 -3.52
C SER A 447 -3.19 23.16 -4.47
N LEU A 448 -4.07 24.12 -4.74
CA LEU A 448 -5.14 24.00 -5.73
C LEU A 448 -4.60 23.90 -7.16
N LEU A 449 -3.36 24.34 -7.42
CA LEU A 449 -2.73 24.22 -8.73
C LEU A 449 -2.36 22.76 -9.05
N TYR A 450 -1.96 21.99 -8.03
CA TYR A 450 -1.47 20.60 -8.17
C TYR A 450 -2.39 19.55 -7.54
N THR A 451 -3.52 19.99 -6.96
CA THR A 451 -4.55 19.09 -6.45
C THR A 451 -5.77 19.17 -7.33
N SER A 452 -5.99 18.15 -8.13
CA SER A 452 -7.04 18.11 -9.15
C SER A 452 -7.73 16.75 -9.17
N GLY A 453 -8.94 16.71 -9.73
CA GLY A 453 -9.68 15.48 -9.93
C GLY A 453 -10.57 15.55 -11.17
N GLU A 454 -10.54 14.50 -11.97
CA GLU A 454 -11.40 14.35 -13.13
C GLU A 454 -11.73 12.89 -13.40
N ILE A 455 -12.76 12.65 -14.21
CA ILE A 455 -13.09 11.33 -14.73
C ILE A 455 -13.15 11.39 -16.25
N GLY A 456 -12.58 10.40 -16.92
CA GLY A 456 -12.63 10.35 -18.36
C GLY A 456 -11.77 9.26 -18.98
N LEU A 457 -11.89 9.16 -20.30
CA LEU A 457 -11.17 8.17 -21.10
C LEU A 457 -9.64 8.40 -21.08
N ALA A 458 -9.20 9.66 -21.01
CA ALA A 458 -7.76 9.98 -20.97
C ALA A 458 -7.09 9.38 -19.70
N GLY A 459 -7.72 9.49 -18.54
CA GLY A 459 -7.25 8.87 -17.31
C GLY A 459 -7.14 7.35 -17.44
N HIS A 460 -8.09 6.73 -18.13
CA HIS A 460 -8.07 5.30 -18.41
C HIS A 460 -6.87 4.89 -19.28
N TRP A 461 -6.56 5.61 -20.33
CA TRP A 461 -5.38 5.36 -21.17
C TRP A 461 -4.08 5.55 -20.39
N ILE A 462 -4.01 6.57 -19.52
CA ILE A 462 -2.87 6.77 -18.62
C ILE A 462 -2.71 5.55 -17.69
N LYS A 463 -3.79 5.00 -17.13
CA LYS A 463 -3.73 3.80 -16.28
C LYS A 463 -3.13 2.61 -17.03
N HIS A 464 -3.55 2.37 -18.27
CA HIS A 464 -2.95 1.33 -19.13
C HIS A 464 -1.48 1.60 -19.43
N ALA A 465 -1.13 2.83 -19.82
CA ALA A 465 0.25 3.21 -20.09
C ALA A 465 1.15 3.01 -18.86
N LEU A 466 0.68 3.39 -17.68
CA LEU A 466 1.40 3.17 -16.41
C LEU A 466 1.59 1.69 -16.11
N HIS A 467 0.57 0.84 -16.33
CA HIS A 467 0.71 -0.61 -16.14
C HIS A 467 1.89 -1.16 -16.96
N TYR A 468 1.90 -0.93 -18.28
CA TYR A 468 2.95 -1.46 -19.15
C TYR A 468 4.31 -0.80 -18.88
N ALA A 469 4.35 0.49 -18.61
CA ALA A 469 5.58 1.21 -18.30
C ALA A 469 6.23 0.68 -17.01
N PHE A 470 5.46 0.51 -15.95
CA PHE A 470 6.00 -0.02 -14.70
C PHE A 470 6.37 -1.50 -14.76
N MET A 471 5.60 -2.32 -15.48
CA MET A 471 5.99 -3.72 -15.76
C MET A 471 7.28 -3.79 -16.58
N TYR A 472 7.46 -2.90 -17.57
CA TYR A 472 8.70 -2.79 -18.34
C TYR A 472 9.88 -2.37 -17.46
N LYS A 473 9.70 -1.33 -16.64
CA LYS A 473 10.69 -0.80 -15.69
C LYS A 473 11.12 -1.88 -14.70
N ALA A 474 10.18 -2.53 -14.05
CA ALA A 474 10.45 -3.51 -13.02
C ALA A 474 11.18 -4.76 -13.53
N LYS A 475 11.06 -5.10 -14.82
CA LYS A 475 11.87 -6.15 -15.49
C LYS A 475 13.29 -5.71 -15.81
N ALA A 476 13.71 -4.52 -15.37
CA ALA A 476 15.01 -3.91 -15.68
C ALA A 476 15.34 -3.93 -17.18
N ASN A 477 14.35 -3.63 -18.03
CA ASN A 477 14.54 -3.56 -19.48
C ASN A 477 15.38 -2.34 -19.89
N PRO A 478 15.95 -2.29 -21.10
CA PRO A 478 16.79 -1.17 -21.54
C PRO A 478 16.10 0.18 -21.31
N LEU A 479 16.85 1.18 -20.86
CA LEU A 479 16.34 2.55 -20.58
C LEU A 479 15.26 2.63 -19.48
N TRP A 480 15.11 1.62 -18.64
CA TRP A 480 14.12 1.58 -17.55
C TRP A 480 14.14 2.84 -16.64
N MET A 481 15.31 3.49 -16.54
CA MET A 481 15.49 4.70 -15.73
C MET A 481 14.80 5.95 -16.31
N ALA A 482 14.45 5.94 -17.60
CA ALA A 482 13.70 7.02 -18.21
C ALA A 482 12.23 7.05 -17.75
N ILE A 483 11.76 5.96 -17.14
CA ILE A 483 10.42 5.88 -16.54
C ILE A 483 10.54 6.39 -15.09
N PRO A 484 9.86 7.49 -14.71
CA PRO A 484 9.90 8.04 -13.34
C PRO A 484 9.34 7.05 -12.31
N GLU A 485 9.56 7.37 -11.01
CA GLU A 485 8.94 6.63 -9.90
C GLU A 485 7.48 7.05 -9.69
#